data_73fbd31c727277063dac6e032eb68b15
#
_entry.id   73fbd31c727277063dac6e032eb68b15
#
_cell.length_a   1.000
_cell.length_b   1.000
_cell.length_c   1.000
_cell.angle_alpha   90.00
_cell.angle_beta   90.00
_cell.angle_gamma   90.00
#
_symmetry.space_group_name_H-M   'P 1'
#
loop_
_entity.id
_entity.type
_entity.pdbx_description
1 polymer ?
#
loop_
_entity_poly.entity_id
_entity_poly.type
_entity_poly.pdbx_seq_one_letter_code
_entity_poly.pdbx_strand_id
1 'polypeptide(L)'
;MDHCNYYGYMKRDGKLHLALHVLAHLVEAGVRPTTSEDLAAHFCTNPVVIRRSLAGLREAGLVASVKGHGGGWTIARPAAAISLGAVYAALDARGELTPRRVPDISGCLIEQAVDEALDGFYVEMETLLVQRLEAISLADLAADFGRRHAEWAASTHHATVSEG
;
A
#
# COMPACT_ATOMS: atom_id res chain seq x y z
N MET A 1 24.79 -0.47 -1.48
CA MET A 1 23.74 0.04 -2.39
C MET A 1 22.75 0.74 -1.52
N ASP A 2 22.70 2.07 -1.63
CA ASP A 2 21.87 2.90 -0.74
C ASP A 2 20.39 2.61 -0.99
N HIS A 3 19.74 1.92 -0.04
CA HIS A 3 18.30 1.64 -0.06
C HIS A 3 17.46 2.92 -0.23
N CYS A 4 17.96 4.06 0.23
CA CYS A 4 17.29 5.36 0.10
C CYS A 4 17.16 5.88 -1.35
N ASN A 5 18.04 5.48 -2.27
CA ASN A 5 17.98 5.98 -3.65
C ASN A 5 16.87 5.33 -4.50
N TYR A 6 16.39 4.15 -4.08
CA TYR A 6 15.25 3.48 -4.71
C TYR A 6 13.92 4.23 -4.46
N TYR A 7 13.82 4.96 -3.35
CA TYR A 7 12.62 5.73 -2.96
C TYR A 7 12.47 7.09 -3.66
N GLY A 8 13.51 7.61 -4.32
CA GLY A 8 13.38 8.78 -5.19
C GLY A 8 12.42 8.56 -6.37
N TYR A 9 12.19 7.30 -6.75
CA TYR A 9 11.22 6.89 -7.76
C TYR A 9 9.78 6.80 -7.21
N MET A 10 9.61 6.72 -5.89
CA MET A 10 8.31 6.58 -5.19
C MET A 10 7.49 7.88 -5.09
N LYS A 11 7.88 8.96 -5.76
CA LYS A 11 7.09 10.20 -5.83
C LYS A 11 5.75 10.07 -6.57
N ARG A 12 5.44 8.87 -7.08
CA ARG A 12 4.16 8.55 -7.75
C ARG A 12 3.20 7.73 -6.89
N ASP A 13 3.66 7.29 -5.72
CA ASP A 13 2.94 6.25 -5.01
C ASP A 13 2.19 6.84 -3.82
N GLY A 14 0.88 6.98 -4.00
CA GLY A 14 -0.05 7.45 -3.00
C GLY A 14 -0.06 6.62 -1.71
N LYS A 15 -0.94 6.98 -0.80
CA LYS A 15 -1.12 6.32 0.51
C LYS A 15 -1.31 4.80 0.40
N LEU A 16 -1.99 4.34 -0.67
CA LEU A 16 -2.25 2.92 -0.90
C LEU A 16 -0.94 2.14 -1.09
N HIS A 17 -0.02 2.62 -1.93
CA HIS A 17 1.25 1.93 -2.17
C HIS A 17 2.08 1.82 -0.89
N LEU A 18 2.27 2.92 -0.17
CA LEU A 18 2.98 2.92 1.11
C LEU A 18 2.34 1.94 2.11
N ALA A 19 1.02 1.96 2.23
CA ALA A 19 0.31 1.08 3.15
C ALA A 19 0.48 -0.40 2.79
N LEU A 20 0.32 -0.77 1.51
CA LEU A 20 0.51 -2.15 1.05
C LEU A 20 1.95 -2.62 1.28
N HIS A 21 2.92 -1.77 1.05
CA HIS A 21 4.32 -2.08 1.28
C HIS A 21 4.61 -2.30 2.77
N VAL A 22 4.11 -1.41 3.64
CA VAL A 22 4.21 -1.58 5.11
C VAL A 22 3.52 -2.87 5.56
N LEU A 23 2.31 -3.15 5.06
CA LEU A 23 1.57 -4.37 5.40
C LEU A 23 2.32 -5.64 4.98
N ALA A 24 2.94 -5.66 3.81
CA ALA A 24 3.76 -6.79 3.35
C ALA A 24 4.92 -7.07 4.33
N HIS A 25 5.61 -6.04 4.79
CA HIS A 25 6.66 -6.19 5.81
C HIS A 25 6.11 -6.69 7.17
N LEU A 26 4.91 -6.26 7.57
CA LEU A 26 4.28 -6.77 8.79
C LEU A 26 3.88 -8.24 8.65
N VAL A 27 3.49 -8.69 7.46
CA VAL A 27 3.22 -10.12 7.18
C VAL A 27 4.51 -10.94 7.30
N GLU A 28 5.62 -10.46 6.75
CA GLU A 28 6.92 -11.12 6.86
C GLU A 28 7.43 -11.19 8.30
N ALA A 29 7.25 -10.12 9.08
CA ALA A 29 7.61 -10.08 10.50
C ALA A 29 6.77 -11.06 11.34
N GLY A 30 5.63 -11.50 10.85
CA GLY A 30 4.73 -12.44 11.50
C GLY A 30 4.16 -11.88 12.80
N VAL A 31 4.37 -12.62 13.91
CA VAL A 31 3.87 -12.22 15.23
C VAL A 31 4.75 -11.18 15.93
N ARG A 32 5.93 -10.88 15.39
CA ARG A 32 6.86 -9.93 16.01
C ARG A 32 6.44 -8.49 15.68
N PRO A 33 6.14 -7.65 16.71
CA PRO A 33 5.77 -6.27 16.48
C PRO A 33 6.93 -5.48 15.84
N THR A 34 6.62 -4.65 14.86
CA THR A 34 7.58 -3.77 14.19
C THR A 34 7.28 -2.33 14.55
N THR A 35 8.28 -1.58 15.02
CA THR A 35 8.08 -0.19 15.44
C THR A 35 7.86 0.75 14.25
N SER A 36 7.24 1.91 14.50
CA SER A 36 7.11 2.94 13.45
C SER A 36 8.47 3.49 13.03
N GLU A 37 9.43 3.48 13.92
CA GLU A 37 10.80 3.89 13.71
C GLU A 37 11.54 2.94 12.76
N ASP A 38 11.43 1.62 12.97
CA ASP A 38 12.03 0.61 12.10
C ASP A 38 11.41 0.65 10.69
N LEU A 39 10.07 0.73 10.61
CA LEU A 39 9.38 0.91 9.33
C LEU A 39 9.82 2.19 8.63
N ALA A 40 9.90 3.31 9.35
CA ALA A 40 10.30 4.59 8.78
C ALA A 40 11.74 4.56 8.26
N ALA A 41 12.65 3.92 9.00
CA ALA A 41 14.04 3.74 8.56
C ALA A 41 14.09 2.89 7.29
N HIS A 42 13.33 1.79 7.23
CA HIS A 42 13.26 0.93 6.04
C HIS A 42 12.72 1.66 4.81
N PHE A 43 11.70 2.51 4.99
CA PHE A 43 11.05 3.25 3.91
C PHE A 43 11.65 4.64 3.67
N CYS A 44 12.76 5.00 4.31
CA CYS A 44 13.38 6.34 4.23
C CYS A 44 12.35 7.47 4.42
N THR A 45 11.46 7.31 5.38
CA THR A 45 10.37 8.24 5.68
C THR A 45 10.34 8.63 7.16
N ASN A 46 9.33 9.37 7.58
CA ASN A 46 9.17 9.80 8.95
C ASN A 46 8.23 8.86 9.71
N PRO A 47 8.54 8.45 10.98
CA PRO A 47 7.65 7.64 11.81
C PRO A 47 6.22 8.20 11.96
N VAL A 48 6.05 9.51 11.89
CA VAL A 48 4.73 10.16 11.91
C VAL A 48 3.91 9.82 10.68
N VAL A 49 4.55 9.73 9.49
CA VAL A 49 3.90 9.32 8.24
C VAL A 49 3.42 7.86 8.37
N ILE A 50 4.27 6.97 8.88
CA ILE A 50 3.92 5.57 9.14
C ILE A 50 2.72 5.48 10.08
N ARG A 51 2.76 6.17 11.24
CA ARG A 51 1.65 6.15 12.22
C ARG A 51 0.35 6.67 11.61
N ARG A 52 0.41 7.72 10.78
CA ARG A 52 -0.76 8.27 10.10
C ARG A 52 -1.35 7.28 9.10
N SER A 53 -0.51 6.63 8.31
CA SER A 53 -0.94 5.60 7.34
C SER A 53 -1.57 4.39 8.04
N LEU A 54 -1.01 3.97 9.19
CA LEU A 54 -1.53 2.82 9.94
C LEU A 54 -2.75 3.14 10.81
N ALA A 55 -3.07 4.42 11.08
CA ALA A 55 -4.21 4.80 11.91
C ALA A 55 -5.54 4.32 11.34
N GLY A 56 -5.84 4.62 10.07
CA GLY A 56 -7.05 4.16 9.39
C GLY A 56 -7.13 2.64 9.28
N LEU A 57 -5.98 1.99 9.00
CA LEU A 57 -5.90 0.53 8.95
C LEU A 57 -6.20 -0.12 10.31
N ARG A 58 -5.78 0.52 11.41
CA ARG A 58 -6.09 0.06 12.77
C ARG A 58 -7.57 0.21 13.09
N GLU A 59 -8.18 1.33 12.72
CA GLU A 59 -9.62 1.57 12.89
C GLU A 59 -10.46 0.55 12.12
N ALA A 60 -10.01 0.16 10.93
CA ALA A 60 -10.60 -0.91 10.13
C ALA A 60 -10.27 -2.32 10.65
N GLY A 61 -9.47 -2.47 11.71
CA GLY A 61 -9.08 -3.76 12.28
C GLY A 61 -8.19 -4.61 11.37
N LEU A 62 -7.40 -3.99 10.48
CA LEU A 62 -6.45 -4.68 9.61
C LEU A 62 -5.08 -4.82 10.27
N VAL A 63 -4.72 -3.87 11.15
CA VAL A 63 -3.51 -3.91 11.96
C VAL A 63 -3.83 -3.68 13.43
N ALA A 64 -2.98 -4.14 14.31
CA ALA A 64 -3.02 -3.89 15.75
C ALA A 64 -1.76 -3.18 16.22
N SER A 65 -1.87 -2.37 17.28
CA SER A 65 -0.73 -1.76 17.96
C SER A 65 -0.52 -2.40 19.33
N VAL A 66 0.68 -2.90 19.58
CA VAL A 66 1.11 -3.42 20.87
C VAL A 66 1.85 -2.33 21.62
N LYS A 67 1.42 -2.02 22.85
CA LYS A 67 2.04 -1.00 23.71
C LYS A 67 3.15 -1.60 24.57
N GLY A 68 4.11 -0.76 24.97
CA GLY A 68 5.16 -1.12 25.95
C GLY A 68 6.52 -1.42 25.31
N HIS A 69 7.45 -1.91 26.14
CA HIS A 69 8.79 -2.28 25.71
C HIS A 69 8.71 -3.48 24.73
N GLY A 70 9.25 -3.34 23.52
CA GLY A 70 9.07 -4.34 22.46
C GLY A 70 7.72 -4.25 21.74
N GLY A 71 6.96 -3.17 21.93
CA GLY A 71 5.72 -2.89 21.23
C GLY A 71 5.94 -2.47 19.77
N GLY A 72 4.84 -2.29 19.04
CA GLY A 72 4.87 -1.93 17.62
C GLY A 72 3.57 -2.30 16.94
N TRP A 73 3.64 -2.52 15.65
CA TRP A 73 2.52 -2.87 14.78
C TRP A 73 2.59 -4.33 14.35
N THR A 74 1.44 -4.96 14.29
CA THR A 74 1.27 -6.33 13.78
C THR A 74 0.03 -6.40 12.91
N ILE A 75 -0.06 -7.43 12.07
CA ILE A 75 -1.29 -7.75 11.35
C ILE A 75 -2.33 -8.26 12.35
N ALA A 76 -3.57 -7.75 12.28
CA ALA A 76 -4.64 -8.05 13.25
C ALA A 76 -5.47 -9.28 12.90
N ARG A 77 -5.43 -9.75 11.66
CA ARG A 77 -6.18 -10.91 11.15
C ARG A 77 -5.35 -11.67 10.10
N PRO A 78 -5.69 -12.91 9.72
CA PRO A 78 -4.95 -13.65 8.71
C PRO A 78 -4.80 -12.84 7.41
N ALA A 79 -3.58 -12.78 6.84
CA ALA A 79 -3.29 -12.00 5.63
C ALA A 79 -4.16 -12.43 4.43
N ALA A 80 -4.55 -13.69 4.36
CA ALA A 80 -5.49 -14.21 3.35
C ALA A 80 -6.92 -13.66 3.50
N ALA A 81 -7.28 -13.13 4.69
CA ALA A 81 -8.58 -12.52 4.95
C ALA A 81 -8.57 -10.97 4.79
N ILE A 82 -7.47 -10.41 4.30
CA ILE A 82 -7.32 -8.98 4.03
C ILE A 82 -7.17 -8.81 2.52
N SER A 83 -8.21 -8.28 1.85
CA SER A 83 -8.12 -7.89 0.45
C SER A 83 -7.40 -6.55 0.28
N LEU A 84 -6.77 -6.31 -0.87
CA LEU A 84 -6.22 -4.98 -1.19
C LEU A 84 -7.33 -3.94 -1.28
N GLY A 85 -8.56 -4.34 -1.62
CA GLY A 85 -9.76 -3.49 -1.60
C GLY A 85 -10.12 -3.01 -0.20
N ALA A 86 -10.03 -3.89 0.81
CA ALA A 86 -10.24 -3.51 2.21
C ALA A 86 -9.18 -2.49 2.68
N VAL A 87 -7.94 -2.64 2.25
CA VAL A 87 -6.87 -1.65 2.52
C VAL A 87 -7.17 -0.33 1.85
N TYR A 88 -7.57 -0.35 0.57
CA TYR A 88 -7.95 0.85 -0.19
C TYR A 88 -9.09 1.63 0.48
N ALA A 89 -10.13 0.91 0.91
CA ALA A 89 -11.27 1.52 1.62
C ALA A 89 -10.86 2.11 2.97
N ALA A 90 -10.01 1.43 3.75
CA ALA A 90 -9.55 1.86 5.07
C ALA A 90 -8.67 3.13 5.04
N LEU A 91 -8.03 3.40 3.91
CA LEU A 91 -7.17 4.58 3.73
C LEU A 91 -7.93 5.82 3.25
N ASP A 92 -9.24 5.69 2.95
CA ASP A 92 -9.99 6.71 2.22
C ASP A 92 -9.23 7.19 0.96
N ALA A 93 -8.63 6.23 0.26
CA ALA A 93 -7.78 6.49 -0.91
C ALA A 93 -8.60 6.76 -2.18
N ARG A 94 -9.92 6.91 -2.04
CA ARG A 94 -10.81 7.28 -3.16
C ARG A 94 -10.35 8.62 -3.74
N GLY A 95 -10.16 8.64 -5.04
CA GLY A 95 -9.65 9.80 -5.77
C GLY A 95 -8.11 9.89 -5.85
N GLU A 96 -7.35 8.99 -5.24
CA GLU A 96 -5.90 8.86 -5.51
C GLU A 96 -5.62 8.15 -6.84
N LEU A 97 -6.44 7.15 -7.15
CA LEU A 97 -6.30 6.32 -8.37
C LEU A 97 -7.34 6.69 -9.44
N THR A 98 -8.39 7.40 -9.06
CA THR A 98 -9.44 7.88 -9.95
C THR A 98 -9.57 9.39 -9.86
N PRO A 99 -9.79 10.11 -10.95
CA PRO A 99 -10.03 11.54 -10.91
C PRO A 99 -11.21 11.87 -10.01
N ARG A 100 -11.02 12.82 -9.10
CA ARG A 100 -12.10 13.30 -8.23
C ARG A 100 -12.88 14.38 -8.96
N ARG A 101 -14.19 14.22 -9.03
CA ARG A 101 -15.06 15.28 -9.54
C ARG A 101 -14.94 16.54 -8.67
N VAL A 102 -14.60 17.65 -9.30
CA VAL A 102 -14.70 18.97 -8.71
C VAL A 102 -16.07 19.52 -9.14
N PRO A 103 -16.95 19.95 -8.22
CA PRO A 103 -18.23 20.55 -8.61
C PRO A 103 -18.00 21.73 -9.57
N ASP A 104 -18.71 21.75 -10.70
CA ASP A 104 -18.72 22.91 -11.59
C ASP A 104 -19.37 24.09 -10.88
N ILE A 105 -18.59 25.13 -10.64
CA ILE A 105 -19.04 26.40 -10.09
C ILE A 105 -19.09 27.51 -11.18
N SER A 106 -18.70 27.18 -12.41
CA SER A 106 -18.60 28.13 -13.51
C SER A 106 -19.96 28.44 -14.17
N GLY A 107 -20.92 27.50 -14.05
CA GLY A 107 -22.19 27.56 -14.77
C GLY A 107 -22.05 27.38 -16.30
N CYS A 108 -20.91 26.88 -16.77
CA CYS A 108 -20.65 26.63 -18.18
C CYS A 108 -21.37 25.36 -18.65
N LEU A 109 -22.33 25.51 -19.57
CA LEU A 109 -23.11 24.37 -20.08
C LEU A 109 -22.25 23.35 -20.84
N ILE A 110 -21.13 23.78 -21.44
CA ILE A 110 -20.21 22.88 -22.13
C ILE A 110 -19.47 22.04 -21.09
N GLU A 111 -19.01 22.64 -20.00
CA GLU A 111 -18.33 21.94 -18.90
C GLU A 111 -19.27 20.92 -18.25
N GLN A 112 -20.52 21.28 -18.01
CA GLN A 112 -21.55 20.35 -17.50
C GLN A 112 -21.75 19.15 -18.45
N ALA A 113 -21.83 19.38 -19.77
CA ALA A 113 -21.99 18.31 -20.73
C ALA A 113 -20.74 17.38 -20.79
N VAL A 114 -19.54 17.93 -20.61
CA VAL A 114 -18.31 17.14 -20.52
C VAL A 114 -18.28 16.31 -19.24
N ASP A 115 -18.66 16.91 -18.11
CA ASP A 115 -18.73 16.23 -16.82
C ASP A 115 -19.73 15.06 -16.86
N GLU A 116 -20.93 15.29 -17.39
CA GLU A 116 -21.94 14.24 -17.55
C GLU A 116 -21.46 13.10 -18.45
N ALA A 117 -20.75 13.42 -19.55
CA ALA A 117 -20.21 12.41 -20.44
C ALA A 117 -19.13 11.54 -19.79
N LEU A 118 -18.37 12.10 -18.84
CA LEU A 118 -17.28 11.40 -18.13
C LEU A 118 -17.74 10.71 -16.86
N ASP A 119 -18.84 11.14 -16.23
CA ASP A 119 -19.32 10.60 -14.94
C ASP A 119 -19.52 9.08 -14.99
N GLY A 120 -20.19 8.58 -16.02
CA GLY A 120 -20.41 7.14 -16.19
C GLY A 120 -19.11 6.35 -16.30
N PHE A 121 -18.17 6.89 -17.06
CA PHE A 121 -16.85 6.28 -17.23
C PHE A 121 -16.06 6.22 -15.90
N TYR A 122 -16.05 7.28 -15.09
CA TYR A 122 -15.36 7.28 -13.80
C TYR A 122 -15.98 6.31 -12.82
N VAL A 123 -17.30 6.18 -12.78
CA VAL A 123 -18.00 5.20 -11.93
C VAL A 123 -17.64 3.76 -12.34
N GLU A 124 -17.63 3.47 -13.65
CA GLU A 124 -17.24 2.14 -14.14
C GLU A 124 -15.78 1.82 -13.81
N MET A 125 -14.89 2.79 -14.01
CA MET A 125 -13.46 2.66 -13.70
C MET A 125 -13.22 2.38 -12.22
N GLU A 126 -13.87 3.13 -11.32
CA GLU A 126 -13.76 2.91 -9.87
C GLU A 126 -14.31 1.53 -9.48
N THR A 127 -15.45 1.13 -10.05
CA THR A 127 -16.05 -0.18 -9.81
C THR A 127 -15.10 -1.30 -10.21
N LEU A 128 -14.52 -1.22 -11.40
CA LEU A 128 -13.56 -2.21 -11.89
C LEU A 128 -12.30 -2.24 -11.01
N LEU A 129 -11.80 -1.09 -10.62
CA LEU A 129 -10.64 -0.97 -9.72
C LEU A 129 -10.91 -1.68 -8.39
N VAL A 130 -12.02 -1.37 -7.73
CA VAL A 130 -12.40 -2.00 -6.46
C VAL A 130 -12.55 -3.50 -6.61
N GLN A 131 -13.23 -3.98 -7.64
CA GLN A 131 -13.37 -5.42 -7.92
C GLN A 131 -12.01 -6.11 -8.07
N ARG A 132 -11.06 -5.49 -8.77
CA ARG A 132 -9.70 -6.05 -8.95
C ARG A 132 -8.91 -6.07 -7.65
N LEU A 133 -9.00 -5.02 -6.85
CA LEU A 133 -8.34 -4.96 -5.55
C LEU A 133 -8.95 -5.95 -4.55
N GLU A 134 -10.26 -6.18 -4.58
CA GLU A 134 -10.92 -7.19 -3.73
C GLU A 134 -10.52 -8.63 -4.08
N ALA A 135 -10.18 -8.89 -5.33
CA ALA A 135 -9.77 -10.22 -5.79
C ALA A 135 -8.35 -10.63 -5.37
N ILE A 136 -7.55 -9.71 -4.80
CA ILE A 136 -6.16 -9.94 -4.40
C ILE A 136 -6.08 -9.81 -2.88
N SER A 137 -5.55 -10.84 -2.21
CA SER A 137 -5.30 -10.79 -0.78
C SER A 137 -3.90 -10.27 -0.45
N LEU A 138 -3.73 -9.84 0.79
CA LEU A 138 -2.40 -9.48 1.31
C LEU A 138 -1.45 -10.70 1.36
N ALA A 139 -1.99 -11.92 1.51
CA ALA A 139 -1.21 -13.15 1.43
C ALA A 139 -0.67 -13.39 0.02
N ASP A 140 -1.46 -13.13 -1.03
CA ASP A 140 -1.02 -13.27 -2.43
C ASP A 140 0.12 -12.30 -2.72
N LEU A 141 0.00 -11.05 -2.24
CA LEU A 141 1.06 -10.03 -2.37
C LEU A 141 2.35 -10.47 -1.66
N ALA A 142 2.26 -10.97 -0.42
CA ALA A 142 3.42 -11.45 0.34
C ALA A 142 4.06 -12.68 -0.31
N ALA A 143 3.27 -13.61 -0.84
CA ALA A 143 3.77 -14.79 -1.57
C ALA A 143 4.51 -14.40 -2.85
N ASP A 144 4.02 -13.42 -3.62
CA ASP A 144 4.72 -12.90 -4.80
C ASP A 144 6.07 -12.28 -4.44
N PHE A 145 6.10 -11.49 -3.37
CA PHE A 145 7.34 -10.92 -2.84
C PHE A 145 8.34 -12.01 -2.44
N GLY A 146 7.92 -13.02 -1.66
CA GLY A 146 8.78 -14.13 -1.22
C GLY A 146 9.41 -14.88 -2.39
N ARG A 147 8.65 -15.13 -3.45
CA ARG A 147 9.13 -15.75 -4.68
C ARG A 147 10.21 -14.90 -5.36
N ARG A 148 9.95 -13.61 -5.57
CA ARG A 148 10.92 -12.67 -6.18
C ARG A 148 12.19 -12.52 -5.36
N HIS A 149 12.08 -12.51 -4.04
CA HIS A 149 13.22 -12.43 -3.14
C HIS A 149 14.09 -13.68 -3.23
N ALA A 150 13.48 -14.86 -3.30
CA ALA A 150 14.20 -16.13 -3.49
C ALA A 150 14.94 -16.18 -4.85
N GLU A 151 14.30 -15.74 -5.93
CA GLU A 151 14.90 -15.64 -7.26
C GLU A 151 16.10 -14.68 -7.28
N TRP A 152 15.95 -13.52 -6.63
CA TRP A 152 17.03 -12.53 -6.51
C TRP A 152 18.22 -13.08 -5.70
N ALA A 153 17.96 -13.71 -4.57
CA ALA A 153 19.01 -14.33 -3.74
C ALA A 153 19.78 -15.42 -4.49
N ALA A 154 19.09 -16.25 -5.27
CA ALA A 154 19.70 -17.27 -6.10
C ALA A 154 20.59 -16.66 -7.20
N SER A 155 20.16 -15.57 -7.85
CA SER A 155 20.93 -14.89 -8.90
C SER A 155 22.19 -14.22 -8.36
N THR A 156 22.14 -13.69 -7.15
CA THR A 156 23.28 -12.99 -6.51
C THR A 156 24.37 -13.98 -6.08
N HIS A 157 23.99 -15.21 -5.67
CA HIS A 157 24.96 -16.27 -5.35
C HIS A 157 25.73 -16.79 -6.59
N HIS A 158 25.12 -16.78 -7.78
CA HIS A 158 25.80 -17.20 -9.01
C HIS A 158 26.86 -16.19 -9.48
N ALA A 159 26.66 -14.89 -9.21
CA ALA A 159 27.61 -13.86 -9.61
C ALA A 159 28.91 -13.87 -8.80
N THR A 160 28.88 -14.34 -7.54
CA THR A 160 30.06 -14.39 -6.66
C THR A 160 30.93 -15.63 -6.85
N VAL A 161 30.44 -16.68 -7.51
CA VAL A 161 31.18 -17.93 -7.76
C VAL A 161 31.95 -17.90 -9.10
N SER A 162 31.67 -16.91 -9.97
CA SER A 162 32.31 -16.80 -11.30
C SER A 162 33.59 -15.96 -11.32
N GLU A 163 34.03 -15.38 -10.20
CA GLU A 163 35.27 -14.59 -10.09
C GLU A 163 36.33 -15.23 -9.15
N GLY A 164 36.38 -16.54 -9.10
CA GLY A 164 37.38 -17.29 -8.34
C GLY A 164 38.28 -18.13 -9.24
#